data_6d06f6d35393231b13407d579a39eedf
#
_entry.id   6d06f6d35393231b13407d579a39eedf
#
_cell.length_a   1.000
_cell.length_b   1.000
_cell.length_c   1.000
_cell.angle_alpha   90.00
_cell.angle_beta   90.00
_cell.angle_gamma   90.00
#
_symmetry.space_group_name_H-M   'P 1'
#
loop_
_entity.id
_entity.type
_entity.pdbx_description
1 polymer ?
#
loop_
_entity_poly.entity_id
_entity_poly.type
_entity_poly.pdbx_seq_one_letter_code
_entity_poly.pdbx_strand_id
1 'polypeptide(L)'
;MNKATQDIESTTDAQDTGQAGLVTPVIRALKLLRFVADGGSTANVSDVGRRIGVNRVTVMRLIETLQFEGVLEPLPQGGHRLGLNFLTLAASALAGEDHLATARRVLTRVTTETGLSSYLTVLDGAQVRYLLCETPALPLVSNIRAGSRVTAHLTAPGRSLLAHLSTERRRALLGPEPLAAATAQSARTHAALDAQLERDRDAGCAWSQDGFEAGIDACAAAVLDARGRPLAALSVAGPRSLVGTDTLTRERTARVVKSGAADLAILLADAPAFLAAAERG
;
A
#
# COMPACT_ATOMS: atom_id res chain seq x y z
N MET A 1 44.56 -36.04 9.51
CA MET A 1 43.18 -36.47 9.69
C MET A 1 42.61 -35.77 10.91
N ASN A 2 41.69 -34.89 10.95
CA ASN A 2 40.92 -34.16 9.98
C ASN A 2 40.53 -32.85 10.66
N LYS A 3 40.95 -31.74 10.11
CA LYS A 3 40.64 -30.40 10.61
C LYS A 3 39.89 -29.68 9.45
N ALA A 4 38.63 -30.05 9.23
CA ALA A 4 37.81 -29.43 8.20
C ALA A 4 36.32 -29.77 8.41
N THR A 5 35.72 -29.40 9.55
CA THR A 5 34.25 -29.46 9.75
C THR A 5 33.82 -28.57 10.91
N GLN A 6 34.25 -27.30 10.94
CA GLN A 6 33.85 -26.34 11.99
C GLN A 6 33.73 -24.90 11.50
N ASP A 7 33.37 -24.64 10.24
CA ASP A 7 33.16 -23.27 9.74
C ASP A 7 31.93 -23.14 8.84
N ILE A 8 30.75 -23.67 9.27
CA ILE A 8 29.44 -23.38 8.61
C ILE A 8 28.36 -23.18 9.70
N GLU A 9 28.56 -22.30 10.65
CA GLU A 9 27.53 -21.88 11.63
C GLU A 9 27.72 -20.43 12.11
N SER A 10 28.00 -19.49 11.22
CA SER A 10 28.09 -18.08 11.64
C SER A 10 27.71 -17.07 10.56
N THR A 11 26.57 -17.27 9.87
CA THR A 11 26.08 -16.26 8.91
C THR A 11 24.55 -16.06 8.98
N THR A 12 23.92 -16.28 10.15
CA THR A 12 22.47 -16.06 10.30
C THR A 12 22.10 -15.06 11.40
N ASP A 13 23.06 -14.36 12.00
CA ASP A 13 22.83 -13.47 13.16
C ASP A 13 22.88 -11.96 12.88
N ALA A 14 22.83 -11.53 11.62
CA ALA A 14 22.95 -10.10 11.29
C ALA A 14 21.61 -9.37 10.99
N GLN A 15 20.44 -9.99 11.24
CA GLN A 15 19.12 -9.35 11.01
C GLN A 15 18.21 -9.25 12.24
N ASP A 16 18.69 -9.53 13.46
CA ASP A 16 17.84 -9.64 14.65
C ASP A 16 17.96 -8.48 15.67
N THR A 17 18.62 -7.39 15.36
CA THR A 17 18.81 -6.28 16.32
C THR A 17 17.61 -5.30 16.42
N GLY A 18 16.55 -5.47 15.64
CA GLY A 18 15.33 -4.63 15.69
C GLY A 18 14.09 -5.32 16.31
N GLN A 19 14.15 -6.60 16.66
CA GLN A 19 12.99 -7.38 17.12
C GLN A 19 13.06 -7.85 18.58
N ALA A 20 14.07 -7.48 19.33
CA ALA A 20 14.17 -7.79 20.74
C ALA A 20 13.00 -7.15 21.52
N GLY A 21 12.06 -8.00 21.99
CA GLY A 21 10.85 -7.58 22.73
C GLY A 21 9.53 -7.79 21.98
N LEU A 22 9.55 -8.15 20.70
CA LEU A 22 8.32 -8.43 19.95
C LEU A 22 7.83 -9.87 20.18
N VAL A 23 6.50 -10.04 20.31
CA VAL A 23 5.86 -11.34 20.52
C VAL A 23 5.72 -12.07 19.19
N THR A 24 6.70 -12.91 18.86
CA THR A 24 6.77 -13.64 17.57
C THR A 24 5.48 -14.39 17.19
N PRO A 25 4.76 -15.10 18.10
CA PRO A 25 3.48 -15.73 17.77
C PRO A 25 2.44 -14.74 17.24
N VAL A 26 2.35 -13.53 17.78
CA VAL A 26 1.42 -12.48 17.32
C VAL A 26 1.78 -12.03 15.90
N ILE A 27 3.06 -11.81 15.63
CA ILE A 27 3.55 -11.47 14.29
C ILE A 27 3.17 -12.55 13.27
N ARG A 28 3.35 -13.83 13.63
CA ARG A 28 3.01 -14.97 12.77
C ARG A 28 1.50 -15.08 12.52
N ALA A 29 0.68 -14.84 13.55
CA ALA A 29 -0.78 -14.78 13.40
C ALA A 29 -1.20 -13.67 12.44
N LEU A 30 -0.65 -12.46 12.57
CA LEU A 30 -0.91 -11.36 11.65
C LEU A 30 -0.45 -11.63 10.21
N LYS A 31 0.69 -12.35 10.02
CA LYS A 31 1.12 -12.78 8.68
C LYS A 31 0.11 -13.74 8.05
N LEU A 32 -0.41 -14.69 8.83
CA LEU A 32 -1.44 -15.63 8.38
C LEU A 32 -2.75 -14.91 8.00
N LEU A 33 -3.21 -13.99 8.84
CA LEU A 33 -4.41 -13.20 8.56
C LEU A 33 -4.28 -12.36 7.29
N ARG A 34 -3.10 -11.74 7.07
CA ARG A 34 -2.82 -11.01 5.81
C ARG A 34 -2.85 -11.95 4.62
N PHE A 35 -2.22 -13.12 4.72
CA PHE A 35 -2.23 -14.12 3.65
C PHE A 35 -3.66 -14.51 3.25
N VAL A 36 -4.56 -14.72 4.23
CA VAL A 36 -5.98 -15.02 3.96
C VAL A 36 -6.71 -13.80 3.36
N ALA A 37 -6.47 -12.61 3.89
CA ALA A 37 -7.06 -11.37 3.37
C ALA A 37 -6.67 -11.09 1.91
N ASP A 38 -5.46 -11.46 1.52
CA ASP A 38 -4.94 -11.34 0.14
C ASP A 38 -5.46 -12.46 -0.80
N GLY A 39 -6.41 -13.28 -0.34
CA GLY A 39 -7.01 -14.36 -1.12
C GLY A 39 -6.21 -15.67 -1.09
N GLY A 40 -5.23 -15.79 -0.20
CA GLY A 40 -4.46 -17.02 -0.02
C GLY A 40 -5.31 -18.15 0.56
N SER A 41 -5.24 -19.34 -0.06
CA SER A 41 -5.95 -20.53 0.43
C SER A 41 -5.17 -21.22 1.54
N THR A 42 -5.84 -21.51 2.65
CA THR A 42 -5.28 -22.29 3.77
C THR A 42 -5.62 -23.79 3.71
N ALA A 43 -6.16 -24.29 2.60
CA ALA A 43 -6.44 -25.71 2.39
C ALA A 43 -5.14 -26.56 2.42
N ASN A 44 -4.02 -26.01 1.97
CA ASN A 44 -2.70 -26.64 2.05
C ASN A 44 -1.80 -25.93 3.05
N VAL A 45 -1.79 -26.41 4.29
CA VAL A 45 -1.03 -25.83 5.41
C VAL A 45 0.49 -25.77 5.14
N SER A 46 1.04 -26.74 4.38
CA SER A 46 2.48 -26.73 4.05
C SER A 46 2.83 -25.62 3.06
N ASP A 47 1.94 -25.32 2.11
CA ASP A 47 2.10 -24.20 1.19
C ASP A 47 2.02 -22.85 1.92
N VAL A 48 1.04 -22.71 2.81
CA VAL A 48 0.91 -21.54 3.70
C VAL A 48 2.23 -21.30 4.46
N GLY A 49 2.76 -22.38 5.09
CA GLY A 49 3.99 -22.30 5.86
C GLY A 49 5.17 -21.75 5.06
N ARG A 50 5.35 -22.22 3.84
CA ARG A 50 6.40 -21.74 2.93
C ARG A 50 6.22 -20.24 2.60
N ARG A 51 4.97 -19.83 2.29
CA ARG A 51 4.67 -18.45 1.88
C ARG A 51 4.83 -17.42 3.00
N ILE A 52 4.47 -17.79 4.24
CA ILE A 52 4.57 -16.87 5.37
C ILE A 52 5.85 -17.06 6.21
N GLY A 53 6.73 -18.01 5.83
CA GLY A 53 7.99 -18.26 6.54
C GLY A 53 7.79 -18.90 7.92
N VAL A 54 6.82 -19.85 8.05
CA VAL A 54 6.46 -20.49 9.31
C VAL A 54 6.33 -22.00 9.10
N ASN A 55 6.79 -22.84 10.05
CA ASN A 55 6.64 -24.27 9.93
C ASN A 55 5.18 -24.75 10.01
N ARG A 56 4.89 -25.91 9.41
CA ARG A 56 3.54 -26.47 9.30
C ARG A 56 2.80 -26.59 10.64
N VAL A 57 3.48 -27.06 11.68
CA VAL A 57 2.87 -27.27 13.01
C VAL A 57 2.43 -25.94 13.61
N THR A 58 3.27 -24.91 13.50
CA THR A 58 2.92 -23.55 13.96
C THR A 58 1.73 -22.99 13.17
N VAL A 59 1.69 -23.19 11.84
CA VAL A 59 0.53 -22.72 11.03
C VAL A 59 -0.76 -23.40 11.50
N MET A 60 -0.75 -24.72 11.75
CA MET A 60 -1.93 -25.43 12.26
C MET A 60 -2.41 -24.84 13.58
N ARG A 61 -1.50 -24.65 14.55
CA ARG A 61 -1.83 -24.06 15.86
C ARG A 61 -2.37 -22.62 15.75
N LEU A 62 -1.81 -21.84 14.81
CA LEU A 62 -2.31 -20.49 14.55
C LEU A 62 -3.75 -20.53 13.97
N ILE A 63 -4.02 -21.44 13.03
CA ILE A 63 -5.36 -21.62 12.45
C ILE A 63 -6.34 -22.02 13.56
N GLU A 64 -6.02 -23.04 14.35
CA GLU A 64 -6.87 -23.51 15.47
C GLU A 64 -7.15 -22.39 16.48
N THR A 65 -6.14 -21.63 16.87
CA THR A 65 -6.29 -20.50 17.81
C THR A 65 -7.18 -19.40 17.21
N LEU A 66 -6.95 -19.03 15.94
CA LEU A 66 -7.73 -17.97 15.28
C LEU A 66 -9.17 -18.41 14.98
N GLN A 67 -9.41 -19.71 14.78
CA GLN A 67 -10.76 -20.27 14.70
C GLN A 67 -11.46 -20.25 16.06
N PHE A 68 -10.77 -20.65 17.12
CA PHE A 68 -11.32 -20.58 18.48
C PHE A 68 -11.74 -19.15 18.84
N GLU A 69 -10.96 -18.16 18.46
CA GLU A 69 -11.26 -16.73 18.64
C GLU A 69 -12.29 -16.19 17.63
N GLY A 70 -12.80 -17.00 16.69
CA GLY A 70 -13.73 -16.56 15.65
C GLY A 70 -13.15 -15.54 14.67
N VAL A 71 -11.83 -15.40 14.64
CA VAL A 71 -11.07 -14.50 13.73
C VAL A 71 -10.89 -15.15 12.34
N LEU A 72 -10.83 -16.49 12.29
CA LEU A 72 -10.91 -17.30 11.07
C LEU A 72 -12.15 -18.19 11.13
N GLU A 73 -12.79 -18.43 9.99
CA GLU A 73 -13.89 -19.38 9.82
C GLU A 73 -13.58 -20.38 8.71
N PRO A 74 -13.87 -21.67 8.89
CA PRO A 74 -13.66 -22.67 7.86
C PRO A 74 -14.61 -22.47 6.67
N LEU A 75 -14.14 -22.78 5.47
CA LEU A 75 -14.92 -22.81 4.26
C LEU A 75 -15.39 -24.24 3.95
N PRO A 76 -16.62 -24.44 3.42
CA PRO A 76 -17.14 -25.77 3.07
C PRO A 76 -16.24 -26.55 2.09
N GLN A 77 -15.58 -25.86 1.18
CA GLN A 77 -14.69 -26.42 0.18
C GLN A 77 -13.24 -26.58 0.68
N GLY A 78 -12.98 -26.37 1.95
CA GLY A 78 -11.66 -26.37 2.56
C GLY A 78 -10.98 -25.01 2.58
N GLY A 79 -10.04 -24.84 3.52
CA GLY A 79 -9.42 -23.55 3.81
C GLY A 79 -10.27 -22.69 4.75
N HIS A 80 -9.91 -21.39 4.88
CA HIS A 80 -10.49 -20.47 5.83
C HIS A 80 -10.70 -19.09 5.19
N ARG A 81 -11.66 -18.35 5.74
CA ARG A 81 -11.88 -16.91 5.49
C ARG A 81 -11.71 -16.13 6.80
N LEU A 82 -11.63 -14.81 6.70
CA LEU A 82 -11.74 -13.94 7.86
C LEU A 82 -13.15 -14.09 8.47
N GLY A 83 -13.18 -14.30 9.79
CA GLY A 83 -14.40 -14.55 10.54
C GLY A 83 -15.08 -13.28 11.03
N LEU A 84 -16.28 -13.45 11.61
CA LEU A 84 -17.12 -12.34 12.07
C LEU A 84 -16.45 -11.51 13.17
N ASN A 85 -15.67 -12.15 14.07
CA ASN A 85 -14.97 -11.41 15.12
C ASN A 85 -13.88 -10.50 14.56
N PHE A 86 -13.23 -10.87 13.46
CA PHE A 86 -12.33 -9.97 12.75
C PHE A 86 -13.06 -8.77 12.15
N LEU A 87 -14.24 -8.99 11.56
CA LEU A 87 -15.07 -7.89 11.04
C LEU A 87 -15.56 -6.97 12.16
N THR A 88 -15.88 -7.51 13.34
CA THR A 88 -16.27 -6.71 14.51
C THR A 88 -15.13 -5.83 15.00
N LEU A 89 -13.91 -6.36 15.08
CA LEU A 89 -12.70 -5.58 15.42
C LEU A 89 -12.43 -4.48 14.38
N ALA A 90 -12.55 -4.82 13.10
CA ALA A 90 -12.40 -3.85 12.02
C ALA A 90 -13.49 -2.77 12.06
N ALA A 91 -14.76 -3.16 12.29
CA ALA A 91 -15.87 -2.24 12.45
C ALA A 91 -15.69 -1.31 13.66
N SER A 92 -15.16 -1.81 14.79
CA SER A 92 -14.86 -0.99 15.95
C SER A 92 -13.77 0.05 15.66
N ALA A 93 -12.77 -0.32 14.88
CA ALA A 93 -11.74 0.61 14.41
C ALA A 93 -12.31 1.66 13.44
N LEU A 94 -13.42 1.35 12.77
CA LEU A 94 -14.11 2.25 11.83
C LEU A 94 -15.28 3.02 12.48
N ALA A 95 -15.80 2.56 13.61
CA ALA A 95 -17.02 3.07 14.24
C ALA A 95 -16.90 4.51 14.81
N GLY A 96 -15.70 5.07 14.89
CA GLY A 96 -15.47 6.48 15.21
C GLY A 96 -15.26 7.37 14.00
N GLU A 97 -15.21 6.82 12.79
CA GLU A 97 -14.74 7.54 11.61
C GLU A 97 -15.67 7.32 10.41
N ASP A 98 -16.64 8.22 10.25
CA ASP A 98 -17.40 8.38 8.99
C ASP A 98 -16.46 8.78 7.80
N HIS A 99 -15.16 8.98 8.10
CA HIS A 99 -14.14 9.43 7.16
C HIS A 99 -13.91 8.45 6.01
N LEU A 100 -13.85 7.13 6.25
CA LEU A 100 -13.65 6.15 5.17
C LEU A 100 -14.89 6.02 4.28
N ALA A 101 -16.09 6.06 4.86
CA ALA A 101 -17.33 6.05 4.08
C ALA A 101 -17.44 7.32 3.23
N THR A 102 -17.08 8.48 3.79
CA THR A 102 -17.09 9.75 3.07
C THR A 102 -15.96 9.83 2.05
N ALA A 103 -14.75 9.32 2.37
CA ALA A 103 -13.67 9.19 1.40
C ALA A 103 -14.07 8.30 0.22
N ARG A 104 -14.80 7.20 0.46
CA ARG A 104 -15.33 6.36 -0.62
C ARG A 104 -16.26 7.14 -1.55
N ARG A 105 -17.12 8.03 -1.03
CA ARG A 105 -17.97 8.90 -1.88
C ARG A 105 -17.15 9.81 -2.79
N VAL A 106 -16.03 10.37 -2.28
CA VAL A 106 -15.11 11.16 -3.10
C VAL A 106 -14.48 10.29 -4.21
N LEU A 107 -14.02 9.08 -3.89
CA LEU A 107 -13.47 8.16 -4.86
C LEU A 107 -14.51 7.78 -5.93
N THR A 108 -15.73 7.45 -5.55
CA THR A 108 -16.83 7.12 -6.48
C THR A 108 -17.09 8.27 -7.46
N ARG A 109 -17.13 9.52 -6.96
CA ARG A 109 -17.24 10.70 -7.82
C ARG A 109 -16.08 10.81 -8.79
N VAL A 110 -14.83 10.70 -8.32
CA VAL A 110 -13.62 10.77 -9.15
C VAL A 110 -13.62 9.67 -10.21
N THR A 111 -13.98 8.43 -9.85
CA THR A 111 -14.12 7.32 -10.80
C THR A 111 -15.18 7.60 -11.85
N THR A 112 -16.33 8.15 -11.46
CA THR A 112 -17.42 8.49 -12.38
C THR A 112 -17.00 9.61 -13.36
N GLU A 113 -16.35 10.66 -12.86
CA GLU A 113 -15.92 11.81 -13.69
C GLU A 113 -14.78 11.49 -14.64
N THR A 114 -13.87 10.58 -14.25
CA THR A 114 -12.69 10.23 -15.05
C THR A 114 -12.86 8.98 -15.88
N GLY A 115 -13.79 8.07 -15.50
CA GLY A 115 -13.89 6.73 -16.08
C GLY A 115 -12.73 5.81 -15.68
N LEU A 116 -11.87 6.20 -14.74
CA LEU A 116 -10.68 5.48 -14.31
C LEU A 116 -10.88 4.89 -12.90
N SER A 117 -10.10 3.86 -12.57
CA SER A 117 -10.04 3.38 -11.18
C SER A 117 -9.43 4.44 -10.28
N SER A 118 -10.05 4.73 -9.14
CA SER A 118 -9.54 5.67 -8.14
C SER A 118 -9.14 4.98 -6.84
N TYR A 119 -8.14 5.54 -6.17
CA TYR A 119 -7.52 4.93 -4.99
C TYR A 119 -7.23 5.99 -3.93
N LEU A 120 -7.42 5.60 -2.66
CA LEU A 120 -6.89 6.30 -1.50
C LEU A 120 -5.69 5.50 -0.96
N THR A 121 -4.54 6.15 -0.86
CA THR A 121 -3.29 5.52 -0.40
C THR A 121 -2.66 6.31 0.73
N VAL A 122 -1.90 5.62 1.60
CA VAL A 122 -1.06 6.23 2.62
C VAL A 122 0.39 5.75 2.47
N LEU A 123 1.33 6.53 2.98
CA LEU A 123 2.72 6.13 3.06
C LEU A 123 2.90 5.18 4.26
N ASP A 124 3.60 4.07 4.05
CA ASP A 124 3.89 3.04 5.05
C ASP A 124 5.36 2.61 4.89
N GLY A 125 6.27 3.35 5.52
CA GLY A 125 7.71 3.24 5.27
C GLY A 125 8.05 3.59 3.81
N ALA A 126 8.88 2.78 3.17
CA ALA A 126 9.26 2.95 1.75
C ALA A 126 8.14 2.54 0.76
N GLN A 127 6.96 2.17 1.23
CA GLN A 127 5.86 1.68 0.41
C GLN A 127 4.63 2.58 0.52
N VAL A 128 3.76 2.54 -0.46
CA VAL A 128 2.37 3.00 -0.34
C VAL A 128 1.47 1.82 -0.04
N ARG A 129 0.49 2.04 0.82
CA ARG A 129 -0.59 1.10 1.11
C ARG A 129 -1.89 1.64 0.56
N TYR A 130 -2.58 0.84 -0.24
CA TYR A 130 -3.87 1.18 -0.81
C TYR A 130 -4.98 0.85 0.20
N LEU A 131 -5.68 1.87 0.69
CA LEU A 131 -6.73 1.72 1.70
C LEU A 131 -8.11 1.50 1.07
N LEU A 132 -8.42 2.28 0.04
CA LEU A 132 -9.68 2.21 -0.71
C LEU A 132 -9.39 2.11 -2.20
N CYS A 133 -10.29 1.44 -2.90
CA CYS A 133 -10.27 1.29 -4.35
C CYS A 133 -11.70 1.36 -4.86
N GLU A 134 -11.96 2.19 -5.85
CA GLU A 134 -13.19 2.23 -6.62
C GLU A 134 -12.83 2.00 -8.09
N THR A 135 -13.53 1.06 -8.72
CA THR A 135 -13.26 0.67 -10.10
C THR A 135 -14.48 0.89 -10.96
N PRO A 136 -14.33 1.44 -12.19
CA PRO A 136 -15.43 1.52 -13.13
C PRO A 136 -15.81 0.12 -13.61
N ALA A 137 -17.03 -0.03 -14.12
CA ALA A 137 -17.50 -1.29 -14.73
C ALA A 137 -16.85 -1.51 -16.11
N LEU A 138 -15.53 -1.68 -16.16
CA LEU A 138 -14.74 -1.89 -17.37
C LEU A 138 -13.94 -3.21 -17.29
N PRO A 139 -13.70 -3.89 -18.43
CA PRO A 139 -13.04 -5.19 -18.43
C PRO A 139 -11.55 -5.17 -18.09
N LEU A 140 -10.88 -4.02 -18.16
CA LEU A 140 -9.45 -3.89 -17.88
C LEU A 140 -9.23 -2.95 -16.71
N VAL A 141 -8.82 -3.51 -15.58
CA VAL A 141 -8.52 -2.80 -14.32
C VAL A 141 -7.12 -3.18 -13.87
N SER A 142 -6.42 -2.25 -13.25
CA SER A 142 -5.16 -2.55 -12.55
C SER A 142 -5.36 -3.67 -11.51
N ASN A 143 -4.34 -4.50 -11.32
CA ASN A 143 -4.35 -5.56 -10.30
C ASN A 143 -4.29 -5.05 -8.85
N ILE A 144 -4.24 -3.74 -8.66
CA ILE A 144 -4.18 -3.11 -7.34
C ILE A 144 -5.54 -3.18 -6.65
N ARG A 145 -5.54 -3.66 -5.41
CA ARG A 145 -6.72 -3.80 -4.53
C ARG A 145 -6.46 -3.10 -3.20
N ALA A 146 -7.53 -2.88 -2.43
CA ALA A 146 -7.38 -2.48 -1.04
C ALA A 146 -6.49 -3.47 -0.28
N GLY A 147 -5.53 -2.97 0.49
CA GLY A 147 -4.49 -3.78 1.16
C GLY A 147 -3.19 -3.92 0.37
N SER A 148 -3.18 -3.73 -0.94
CA SER A 148 -1.96 -3.80 -1.77
C SER A 148 -0.88 -2.85 -1.26
N ARG A 149 0.38 -3.27 -1.39
CA ARG A 149 1.57 -2.48 -1.06
C ARG A 149 2.49 -2.42 -2.27
N VAL A 150 2.95 -1.23 -2.58
CA VAL A 150 3.87 -0.99 -3.70
C VAL A 150 4.96 -0.01 -3.27
N THR A 151 6.18 -0.19 -3.74
CA THR A 151 7.30 0.72 -3.48
C THR A 151 6.93 2.15 -3.90
N ALA A 152 7.03 3.10 -2.96
CA ALA A 152 6.46 4.43 -3.08
C ALA A 152 6.99 5.20 -4.31
N HIS A 153 8.31 5.25 -4.51
CA HIS A 153 8.89 6.04 -5.61
C HIS A 153 8.57 5.51 -7.01
N LEU A 154 8.04 4.29 -7.14
CA LEU A 154 7.65 3.69 -8.41
C LEU A 154 6.23 4.09 -8.85
N THR A 155 5.43 4.68 -7.97
CA THR A 155 4.01 4.97 -8.22
C THR A 155 3.72 6.46 -8.17
N ALA A 156 2.72 6.92 -8.94
CA ALA A 156 2.27 8.31 -8.87
C ALA A 156 1.82 8.71 -7.45
N PRO A 157 0.95 7.93 -6.74
CA PRO A 157 0.57 8.29 -5.38
C PRO A 157 1.75 8.32 -4.41
N GLY A 158 2.70 7.40 -4.52
CA GLY A 158 3.88 7.42 -3.67
C GLY A 158 4.77 8.63 -3.92
N ARG A 159 5.01 9.00 -5.18
CA ARG A 159 5.76 10.22 -5.49
C ARG A 159 5.05 11.48 -5.02
N SER A 160 3.73 11.57 -5.18
CA SER A 160 2.98 12.72 -4.67
C SER A 160 3.13 12.90 -3.15
N LEU A 161 3.21 11.80 -2.37
CA LEU A 161 3.47 11.85 -0.94
C LEU A 161 4.94 12.19 -0.63
N LEU A 162 5.89 11.53 -1.29
CA LEU A 162 7.33 11.75 -1.11
C LEU A 162 7.74 13.20 -1.44
N ALA A 163 7.07 13.85 -2.38
CA ALA A 163 7.34 15.23 -2.76
C ALA A 163 7.13 16.24 -1.62
N HIS A 164 6.37 15.87 -0.59
CA HIS A 164 6.09 16.71 0.60
C HIS A 164 6.90 16.32 1.84
N LEU A 165 7.84 15.37 1.72
CA LEU A 165 8.77 15.02 2.79
C LEU A 165 10.11 15.76 2.62
N SER A 166 10.85 15.95 3.72
CA SER A 166 12.22 16.46 3.64
C SER A 166 13.14 15.47 2.92
N THR A 167 14.24 15.97 2.36
CA THR A 167 15.22 15.14 1.66
C THR A 167 15.82 14.08 2.59
N GLU A 168 16.10 14.44 3.84
CA GLU A 168 16.64 13.52 4.87
C GLU A 168 15.66 12.38 5.13
N ARG A 169 14.36 12.73 5.30
CA ARG A 169 13.31 11.74 5.54
C ARG A 169 13.15 10.79 4.37
N ARG A 170 13.12 11.33 3.13
CA ARG A 170 13.04 10.50 1.92
C ARG A 170 14.18 9.51 1.82
N ARG A 171 15.42 9.96 2.04
CA ARG A 171 16.60 9.10 1.98
C ARG A 171 16.60 8.04 3.07
N ALA A 172 16.19 8.39 4.28
CA ALA A 172 16.04 7.43 5.38
C ALA A 172 15.00 6.34 5.07
N LEU A 173 13.88 6.71 4.40
CA LEU A 173 12.83 5.76 4.02
C LEU A 173 13.24 4.86 2.86
N LEU A 174 13.85 5.42 1.82
CA LEU A 174 14.13 4.70 0.56
C LEU A 174 15.43 3.89 0.60
N GLY A 175 16.32 4.19 1.54
CA GLY A 175 17.60 3.50 1.70
C GLY A 175 18.65 3.89 0.66
N PRO A 176 19.72 3.09 0.53
CA PRO A 176 20.84 3.40 -0.36
C PRO A 176 20.51 3.17 -1.85
N GLU A 177 21.31 3.81 -2.72
CA GLU A 177 21.29 3.54 -4.15
C GLU A 177 21.98 2.21 -4.52
N PRO A 178 21.58 1.56 -5.61
CA PRO A 178 20.57 1.99 -6.57
C PRO A 178 19.14 1.73 -6.03
N LEU A 179 18.22 2.68 -6.26
CA LEU A 179 16.81 2.50 -5.94
C LEU A 179 16.19 1.38 -6.80
N ALA A 180 15.17 0.71 -6.25
CA ALA A 180 14.42 -0.32 -6.98
C ALA A 180 13.85 0.25 -8.29
N ALA A 181 13.80 -0.58 -9.32
CA ALA A 181 13.25 -0.22 -10.62
C ALA A 181 12.22 -1.28 -11.06
N ALA A 182 11.06 -0.84 -11.53
CA ALA A 182 10.05 -1.70 -12.15
C ALA A 182 10.11 -1.63 -13.68
N THR A 183 10.50 -0.48 -14.23
CA THR A 183 10.61 -0.23 -15.67
C THR A 183 11.87 0.56 -15.99
N ALA A 184 12.15 0.76 -17.27
CA ALA A 184 13.29 1.59 -17.72
C ALA A 184 13.15 3.07 -17.32
N GLN A 185 11.93 3.55 -17.06
CA GLN A 185 11.60 4.92 -16.64
C GLN A 185 11.72 5.14 -15.13
N SER A 186 11.91 4.08 -14.33
CA SER A 186 12.05 4.19 -12.89
C SER A 186 13.34 4.94 -12.51
N ALA A 187 13.23 5.94 -11.63
CA ALA A 187 14.38 6.63 -11.06
C ALA A 187 15.22 5.66 -10.22
N ARG A 188 16.51 5.52 -10.53
CA ARG A 188 17.44 4.61 -9.84
C ARG A 188 18.38 5.32 -8.88
N THR A 189 18.38 6.65 -8.90
CA THR A 189 19.19 7.48 -8.02
C THR A 189 18.31 8.49 -7.28
N HIS A 190 18.75 8.89 -6.10
CA HIS A 190 18.06 9.93 -5.33
C HIS A 190 18.00 11.26 -6.10
N ALA A 191 19.07 11.63 -6.81
CA ALA A 191 19.09 12.86 -7.60
C ALA A 191 18.04 12.85 -8.73
N ALA A 192 17.91 11.74 -9.47
CA ALA A 192 16.89 11.61 -10.50
C ALA A 192 15.48 11.64 -9.90
N LEU A 193 15.28 11.00 -8.75
CA LEU A 193 14.01 11.03 -8.05
C LEU A 193 13.68 12.44 -7.53
N ASP A 194 14.64 13.12 -6.89
CA ASP A 194 14.43 14.48 -6.34
C ASP A 194 13.98 15.45 -7.45
N ALA A 195 14.65 15.44 -8.61
CA ALA A 195 14.23 16.25 -9.76
C ALA A 195 12.82 15.90 -10.27
N GLN A 196 12.38 14.64 -10.14
CA GLN A 196 11.03 14.22 -10.51
C GLN A 196 10.00 14.70 -9.47
N LEU A 197 10.33 14.59 -8.18
CA LEU A 197 9.46 15.02 -7.08
C LEU A 197 9.26 16.55 -7.05
N GLU A 198 10.28 17.33 -7.42
CA GLU A 198 10.15 18.79 -7.58
C GLU A 198 9.13 19.12 -8.65
N ARG A 199 9.22 18.51 -9.83
CA ARG A 199 8.23 18.70 -10.90
C ARG A 199 6.81 18.28 -10.48
N ASP A 200 6.69 17.15 -9.80
CA ASP A 200 5.39 16.65 -9.30
C ASP A 200 4.78 17.62 -8.27
N ARG A 201 5.59 18.18 -7.38
CA ARG A 201 5.18 19.18 -6.38
C ARG A 201 4.74 20.49 -7.04
N ASP A 202 5.52 21.01 -7.97
CA ASP A 202 5.23 22.27 -8.67
C ASP A 202 3.95 22.17 -9.51
N ALA A 203 3.71 21.01 -10.13
CA ALA A 203 2.47 20.72 -10.86
C ALA A 203 1.26 20.47 -9.93
N GLY A 204 1.49 20.20 -8.63
CA GLY A 204 0.48 19.79 -7.67
C GLY A 204 -0.09 18.39 -7.94
N CYS A 205 0.54 17.61 -8.81
CA CYS A 205 0.19 16.21 -9.07
C CYS A 205 1.35 15.46 -9.72
N ALA A 206 1.45 14.18 -9.43
CA ALA A 206 2.41 13.26 -10.01
C ALA A 206 1.76 12.47 -11.15
N TRP A 207 2.49 12.34 -12.27
CA TRP A 207 2.08 11.50 -13.40
C TRP A 207 3.02 10.31 -13.53
N SER A 208 2.47 9.10 -13.65
CA SER A 208 3.21 7.89 -13.99
C SER A 208 2.79 7.41 -15.37
N GLN A 209 3.76 7.26 -16.26
CA GLN A 209 3.59 6.66 -17.58
C GLN A 209 4.44 5.40 -17.62
N ASP A 210 3.81 4.21 -17.67
CA ASP A 210 4.48 2.92 -17.56
C ASP A 210 5.45 2.81 -16.34
N GLY A 211 5.22 3.59 -15.29
CA GLY A 211 6.19 3.68 -14.19
C GLY A 211 6.24 2.44 -13.31
N PHE A 212 5.14 1.73 -13.19
CA PHE A 212 5.01 0.52 -12.38
C PHE A 212 4.48 -0.67 -13.17
N GLU A 213 3.45 -0.50 -13.97
CA GLU A 213 2.79 -1.54 -14.76
C GLU A 213 2.72 -1.08 -16.22
N ALA A 214 3.21 -1.92 -17.15
CA ALA A 214 3.25 -1.58 -18.57
C ALA A 214 1.83 -1.36 -19.14
N GLY A 215 1.63 -0.29 -19.90
CA GLY A 215 0.35 0.07 -20.49
C GLY A 215 -0.63 0.75 -19.53
N ILE A 216 -0.28 0.91 -18.26
CA ILE A 216 -1.07 1.61 -17.25
C ILE A 216 -0.42 2.94 -16.91
N ASP A 217 -1.19 4.00 -17.08
CA ASP A 217 -0.82 5.35 -16.65
C ASP A 217 -1.62 5.74 -15.41
N ALA A 218 -1.06 6.64 -14.61
CA ALA A 218 -1.68 7.10 -13.38
C ALA A 218 -1.42 8.59 -13.13
N CYS A 219 -2.38 9.25 -12.46
CA CYS A 219 -2.26 10.60 -11.94
C CYS A 219 -2.58 10.58 -10.44
N ALA A 220 -1.83 11.31 -9.62
CA ALA A 220 -2.04 11.37 -8.19
C ALA A 220 -1.79 12.77 -7.62
N ALA A 221 -2.56 13.16 -6.60
CA ALA A 221 -2.31 14.35 -5.81
C ALA A 221 -2.24 13.99 -4.32
N ALA A 222 -1.35 14.66 -3.60
CA ALA A 222 -1.25 14.49 -2.15
C ALA A 222 -2.43 15.16 -1.45
N VAL A 223 -2.93 14.49 -0.44
CA VAL A 223 -3.89 15.02 0.55
C VAL A 223 -3.06 15.56 1.70
N LEU A 224 -3.04 16.87 1.87
CA LEU A 224 -2.18 17.56 2.83
C LEU A 224 -2.99 18.09 4.02
N ASP A 225 -2.39 18.06 5.21
CA ASP A 225 -2.92 18.78 6.35
C ASP A 225 -2.67 20.31 6.25
N ALA A 226 -3.21 21.06 7.20
CA ALA A 226 -3.04 22.52 7.26
C ALA A 226 -1.57 22.99 7.40
N ARG A 227 -0.65 22.07 7.75
CA ARG A 227 0.80 22.32 7.86
C ARG A 227 1.58 21.87 6.62
N GLY A 228 0.88 21.40 5.57
CA GLY A 228 1.49 20.87 4.35
C GLY A 228 2.09 19.46 4.50
N ARG A 229 1.77 18.75 5.57
CA ARG A 229 2.24 17.35 5.75
C ARG A 229 1.33 16.39 4.98
N PRO A 230 1.88 15.37 4.30
CA PRO A 230 1.08 14.42 3.53
C PRO A 230 0.37 13.42 4.46
N LEU A 231 -0.96 13.44 4.44
CA LEU A 231 -1.82 12.49 5.16
C LEU A 231 -2.10 11.24 4.33
N ALA A 232 -2.39 11.44 3.06
CA ALA A 232 -2.78 10.42 2.10
C ALA A 232 -2.50 10.91 0.67
N ALA A 233 -2.75 10.07 -0.33
CA ALA A 233 -2.84 10.49 -1.73
C ALA A 233 -4.12 9.95 -2.36
N LEU A 234 -4.76 10.78 -3.16
CA LEU A 234 -5.79 10.39 -4.11
C LEU A 234 -5.13 10.14 -5.46
N SER A 235 -5.40 9.01 -6.08
CA SER A 235 -4.89 8.72 -7.41
C SER A 235 -5.95 8.09 -8.30
N VAL A 236 -5.75 8.23 -9.62
CA VAL A 236 -6.47 7.48 -10.63
C VAL A 236 -5.46 6.70 -11.47
N ALA A 237 -5.86 5.51 -11.92
CA ALA A 237 -5.06 4.73 -12.85
C ALA A 237 -5.96 3.96 -13.83
N GLY A 238 -5.42 3.70 -15.01
CA GLY A 238 -6.09 2.94 -16.04
C GLY A 238 -5.22 2.77 -17.29
N PRO A 239 -5.76 2.12 -18.32
CA PRO A 239 -5.09 2.00 -19.61
C PRO A 239 -4.67 3.37 -20.14
N ARG A 240 -3.46 3.46 -20.71
CA ARG A 240 -2.93 4.69 -21.28
C ARG A 240 -3.91 5.37 -22.26
N SER A 241 -4.62 4.58 -23.06
CA SER A 241 -5.62 5.09 -24.00
C SER A 241 -6.79 5.84 -23.35
N LEU A 242 -7.09 5.56 -22.08
CA LEU A 242 -8.17 6.19 -21.31
C LEU A 242 -7.67 7.31 -20.40
N VAL A 243 -6.47 7.18 -19.84
CA VAL A 243 -5.86 8.21 -18.96
C VAL A 243 -5.59 9.50 -19.72
N GLY A 244 -5.41 9.39 -21.03
CA GLY A 244 -5.26 10.49 -21.97
C GLY A 244 -3.83 10.66 -22.46
N THR A 245 -3.71 10.61 -23.79
CA THR A 245 -2.47 10.95 -24.49
C THR A 245 -2.45 12.43 -24.90
N ASP A 246 -3.61 13.08 -24.92
CA ASP A 246 -3.75 14.50 -25.25
C ASP A 246 -3.76 15.39 -23.99
N THR A 247 -3.37 16.64 -24.19
CA THR A 247 -3.22 17.63 -23.12
C THR A 247 -4.54 17.93 -22.41
N LEU A 248 -5.65 18.03 -23.12
CA LEU A 248 -6.94 18.42 -22.54
C LEU A 248 -7.46 17.35 -21.59
N THR A 249 -7.39 16.07 -21.98
CA THR A 249 -7.78 14.94 -21.12
C THR A 249 -6.89 14.86 -19.87
N ARG A 250 -5.58 15.08 -20.04
CA ARG A 250 -4.64 15.11 -18.89
C ARG A 250 -4.94 16.26 -17.93
N GLU A 251 -5.17 17.46 -18.42
CA GLU A 251 -5.54 18.63 -17.59
C GLU A 251 -6.85 18.41 -16.85
N ARG A 252 -7.86 17.85 -17.55
CA ARG A 252 -9.13 17.48 -16.91
C ARG A 252 -8.92 16.47 -15.80
N THR A 253 -8.20 15.37 -16.05
CA THR A 253 -7.90 14.34 -15.08
C THR A 253 -7.15 14.91 -13.87
N ALA A 254 -6.10 15.69 -14.09
CA ALA A 254 -5.36 16.36 -13.01
C ALA A 254 -6.24 17.28 -12.17
N ARG A 255 -7.15 18.03 -12.80
CA ARG A 255 -8.09 18.91 -12.10
C ARG A 255 -9.03 18.12 -11.19
N VAL A 256 -9.62 17.04 -11.68
CA VAL A 256 -10.52 16.17 -10.91
C VAL A 256 -9.78 15.54 -9.73
N VAL A 257 -8.56 15.01 -9.96
CA VAL A 257 -7.75 14.41 -8.90
C VAL A 257 -7.35 15.43 -7.84
N LYS A 258 -6.90 16.64 -8.23
CA LYS A 258 -6.55 17.71 -7.28
C LYS A 258 -7.77 18.20 -6.48
N SER A 259 -8.93 18.36 -7.12
CA SER A 259 -10.17 18.71 -6.42
C SER A 259 -10.58 17.63 -5.41
N GLY A 260 -10.55 16.37 -5.80
CA GLY A 260 -10.85 15.26 -4.89
C GLY A 260 -9.85 15.16 -3.72
N ALA A 261 -8.57 15.43 -3.96
CA ALA A 261 -7.56 15.49 -2.89
C ALA A 261 -7.81 16.64 -1.90
N ALA A 262 -8.25 17.80 -2.39
CA ALA A 262 -8.63 18.93 -1.53
C ALA A 262 -9.87 18.61 -0.66
N ASP A 263 -10.88 17.93 -1.23
CA ASP A 263 -12.05 17.49 -0.45
C ASP A 263 -11.64 16.48 0.64
N LEU A 264 -10.76 15.55 0.30
CA LEU A 264 -10.21 14.59 1.28
C LEU A 264 -9.36 15.27 2.34
N ALA A 265 -8.65 16.34 2.04
CA ALA A 265 -7.86 17.08 3.02
C ALA A 265 -8.74 17.65 4.14
N ILE A 266 -9.91 18.19 3.80
CA ILE A 266 -10.89 18.67 4.78
C ILE A 266 -11.43 17.52 5.63
N LEU A 267 -11.74 16.37 4.99
CA LEU A 267 -12.30 15.21 5.66
C LEU A 267 -11.34 14.51 6.61
N LEU A 268 -10.05 14.47 6.25
CA LEU A 268 -9.03 13.69 6.96
C LEU A 268 -8.22 14.55 7.95
N ALA A 269 -8.49 15.85 8.02
CA ALA A 269 -7.75 16.79 8.88
C ALA A 269 -7.75 16.36 10.35
N ASP A 270 -8.86 15.80 10.83
CA ASP A 270 -9.06 15.40 12.23
C ASP A 270 -9.11 13.88 12.39
N ALA A 271 -8.71 13.10 11.37
CA ALA A 271 -8.77 11.64 11.40
C ALA A 271 -7.51 11.05 12.05
N PRO A 272 -7.58 10.48 13.30
CA PRO A 272 -6.40 10.04 14.05
C PRO A 272 -5.55 9.00 13.33
N ALA A 273 -6.19 8.09 12.59
CA ALA A 273 -5.50 7.02 11.85
C ALA A 273 -4.59 7.58 10.75
N PHE A 274 -5.04 8.62 10.04
CA PHE A 274 -4.28 9.28 8.97
C PHE A 274 -3.17 10.17 9.54
N LEU A 275 -3.44 10.90 10.64
CA LEU A 275 -2.43 11.69 11.35
C LEU A 275 -1.29 10.79 11.84
N ALA A 276 -1.61 9.66 12.47
CA ALA A 276 -0.61 8.69 12.91
C ALA A 276 0.15 8.03 11.74
N ALA A 277 -0.46 7.86 10.57
CA ALA A 277 0.23 7.40 9.38
C ALA A 277 1.23 8.43 8.85
N ALA A 278 0.85 9.71 8.84
CA ALA A 278 1.71 10.83 8.45
C ALA A 278 2.94 11.01 9.36
N GLU A 279 2.82 10.67 10.64
CA GLU A 279 3.94 10.71 11.59
C GLU A 279 4.95 9.55 11.39
N ARG A 280 4.48 8.41 10.90
CA ARG A 280 5.31 7.23 10.59
C ARG A 280 5.96 7.28 9.20
N GLY A 281 5.33 7.88 8.24
CA GLY A 281 5.83 8.13 6.87
C GLY A 281 6.73 9.34 6.83
#